data_d7325d36ba088dd1a8b3ca28821328fc
#
_entry.id   d7325d36ba088dd1a8b3ca28821328fc
#
_cell.length_a   1.000
_cell.length_b   1.000
_cell.length_c   1.000
_cell.angle_alpha   90.00
_cell.angle_beta   90.00
_cell.angle_gamma   90.00
#
_symmetry.space_group_name_H-M   'P 1'
#
loop_
_entity.id
_entity.type
_entity.pdbx_description
1 polymer ?
#
loop_
_entity_poly.entity_id
_entity_poly.type
_entity_poly.pdbx_seq_one_letter_code
_entity_poly.pdbx_strand_id
1 'polypeptide(L)'
;MNAKTVLKYASEHKAKFVSVRFTDLPGSWQHLTFPISELNEDSFEDGFGFDASSIRGWAAIHESDMLLVPDASRHWMDPFADEPTLCLVANAVDPLSRQGYTFDPRTVAVRAESYLKSSGIADVANF
;
A
#
# COMPACT_ATOMS: atom_id res chain seq x y z
N MET A 1 7.67 -12.34 4.62
CA MET A 1 6.41 -12.69 3.97
C MET A 1 6.49 -12.25 2.51
N ASN A 2 5.82 -12.96 1.63
CA ASN A 2 5.85 -12.70 0.19
C ASN A 2 4.42 -12.75 -0.39
N ALA A 3 4.26 -12.39 -1.65
CA ALA A 3 2.98 -12.39 -2.35
C ALA A 3 2.24 -13.74 -2.25
N LYS A 4 2.94 -14.86 -2.43
CA LYS A 4 2.34 -16.22 -2.35
C LYS A 4 1.69 -16.50 -1.00
N THR A 5 2.31 -16.04 0.09
CA THR A 5 1.76 -16.19 1.45
C THR A 5 0.46 -15.42 1.61
N VAL A 6 0.39 -14.20 1.05
CA VAL A 6 -0.81 -13.36 1.10
C VAL A 6 -1.94 -13.97 0.26
N LEU A 7 -1.63 -14.44 -0.94
CA LEU A 7 -2.62 -15.09 -1.82
C LEU A 7 -3.19 -16.38 -1.19
N LYS A 8 -2.33 -17.16 -0.54
CA LYS A 8 -2.77 -18.34 0.23
C LYS A 8 -3.68 -17.94 1.37
N TYR A 9 -3.31 -16.92 2.16
CA TYR A 9 -4.12 -16.39 3.24
C TYR A 9 -5.50 -15.91 2.74
N ALA A 10 -5.54 -15.17 1.63
CA ALA A 10 -6.78 -14.72 1.00
C ALA A 10 -7.69 -15.89 0.62
N SER A 11 -7.12 -16.95 0.02
CA SER A 11 -7.85 -18.15 -0.37
C SER A 11 -8.40 -18.93 0.84
N GLU A 12 -7.60 -19.12 1.88
CA GLU A 12 -8.01 -19.81 3.12
C GLU A 12 -9.15 -19.09 3.82
N HIS A 13 -9.18 -17.76 3.77
CA HIS A 13 -10.25 -16.93 4.35
C HIS A 13 -11.37 -16.61 3.36
N LYS A 14 -11.37 -17.21 2.17
CA LYS A 14 -12.40 -17.04 1.14
C LYS A 14 -12.66 -15.57 0.80
N ALA A 15 -11.60 -14.75 0.73
CA ALA A 15 -11.70 -13.35 0.38
C ALA A 15 -12.41 -13.16 -0.96
N LYS A 16 -13.36 -12.24 -1.02
CA LYS A 16 -14.07 -11.84 -2.25
C LYS A 16 -13.53 -10.53 -2.80
N PHE A 17 -13.03 -9.67 -1.93
CA PHE A 17 -12.48 -8.36 -2.26
C PHE A 17 -11.11 -8.17 -1.64
N VAL A 18 -10.34 -7.27 -2.23
CA VAL A 18 -9.11 -6.72 -1.66
C VAL A 18 -9.25 -5.21 -1.50
N SER A 19 -8.99 -4.71 -0.29
CA SER A 19 -8.94 -3.29 0.04
C SER A 19 -7.48 -2.87 0.18
N VAL A 20 -6.99 -2.10 -0.79
CA VAL A 20 -5.62 -1.56 -0.79
C VAL A 20 -5.64 -0.21 -0.10
N ARG A 21 -5.02 -0.12 1.07
CA ARG A 21 -5.04 1.04 1.97
C ARG A 21 -3.74 1.82 1.91
N PHE A 22 -3.87 3.14 1.92
CA PHE A 22 -2.74 4.07 1.98
C PHE A 22 -3.10 5.29 2.84
N THR A 23 -2.11 6.08 3.21
CA THR A 23 -2.31 7.23 4.10
C THR A 23 -2.17 8.52 3.30
N ASP A 24 -3.11 9.46 3.45
CA ASP A 24 -3.00 10.80 2.89
C ASP A 24 -2.15 11.74 3.77
N LEU A 25 -1.87 12.96 3.30
CA LEU A 25 -1.06 13.94 4.05
C LEU A 25 -1.66 14.30 5.41
N PRO A 26 -2.99 14.50 5.56
CA PRO A 26 -3.60 14.73 6.87
C PRO A 26 -3.55 13.55 7.83
N GLY A 27 -3.10 12.36 7.38
CA GLY A 27 -2.98 11.16 8.20
C GLY A 27 -4.22 10.25 8.18
N SER A 28 -5.17 10.50 7.28
CA SER A 28 -6.35 9.64 7.11
C SER A 28 -6.03 8.44 6.24
N TRP A 29 -6.62 7.29 6.57
CA TRP A 29 -6.57 6.13 5.70
C TRP A 29 -7.56 6.28 4.55
N GLN A 30 -7.01 6.21 3.35
CA GLN A 30 -7.75 6.08 2.11
C GLN A 30 -7.65 4.64 1.62
N HIS A 31 -8.55 4.20 0.76
CA HIS A 31 -8.48 2.87 0.18
C HIS A 31 -9.12 2.80 -1.20
N LEU A 32 -8.67 1.82 -1.97
CA LEU A 32 -9.32 1.35 -3.18
C LEU A 32 -9.72 -0.11 -2.97
N THR A 33 -10.89 -0.48 -3.44
CA THR A 33 -11.40 -1.85 -3.33
C THR A 33 -11.53 -2.47 -4.71
N PHE A 34 -10.98 -3.66 -4.87
CA PHE A 34 -11.02 -4.44 -6.10
C PHE A 34 -11.60 -5.83 -5.82
N PRO A 35 -12.22 -6.50 -6.81
CA PRO A 35 -12.49 -7.93 -6.72
C PRO A 35 -11.21 -8.70 -6.45
N ILE A 36 -11.29 -9.78 -5.68
CA ILE A 36 -10.09 -10.56 -5.32
C ILE A 36 -9.39 -11.16 -6.55
N SER A 37 -10.10 -11.33 -7.67
CA SER A 37 -9.54 -11.80 -8.94
C SER A 37 -8.48 -10.86 -9.55
N GLU A 38 -8.47 -9.59 -9.15
CA GLU A 38 -7.46 -8.61 -9.57
C GLU A 38 -6.14 -8.74 -8.79
N LEU A 39 -6.15 -9.48 -7.68
CA LEU A 39 -4.96 -9.69 -6.87
C LEU A 39 -4.21 -10.96 -7.31
N ASN A 40 -2.99 -10.78 -7.78
CA ASN A 40 -2.07 -11.85 -8.17
C ASN A 40 -0.64 -11.54 -7.70
N GLU A 41 0.33 -12.37 -8.03
CA GLU A 41 1.73 -12.14 -7.62
C GLU A 41 2.29 -10.84 -8.21
N ASP A 42 1.96 -10.54 -9.47
CA ASP A 42 2.46 -9.35 -10.17
C ASP A 42 1.92 -8.05 -9.53
N SER A 43 0.74 -8.10 -8.90
CA SER A 43 0.16 -6.94 -8.20
C SER A 43 1.07 -6.38 -7.10
N PHE A 44 1.96 -7.20 -6.54
CA PHE A 44 2.92 -6.77 -5.50
C PHE A 44 4.18 -6.11 -6.07
N GLU A 45 4.41 -6.24 -7.37
CA GLU A 45 5.50 -5.54 -8.08
C GLU A 45 4.95 -4.38 -8.91
N ASP A 46 3.93 -4.64 -9.73
CA ASP A 46 3.35 -3.66 -10.64
C ASP A 46 2.47 -2.63 -9.93
N GLY A 47 1.82 -3.05 -8.84
CA GLY A 47 0.90 -2.20 -8.09
C GLY A 47 -0.46 -2.04 -8.76
N PHE A 48 -1.31 -1.24 -8.12
CA PHE A 48 -2.64 -0.85 -8.61
C PHE A 48 -2.63 0.62 -9.03
N GLY A 49 -3.01 0.90 -10.27
CA GLY A 49 -3.10 2.26 -10.77
C GLY A 49 -4.26 3.04 -10.15
N PHE A 50 -4.04 4.30 -9.81
CA PHE A 50 -5.09 5.20 -9.35
C PHE A 50 -4.77 6.66 -9.70
N ASP A 51 -5.82 7.50 -9.69
CA ASP A 51 -5.72 8.93 -9.89
C ASP A 51 -5.51 9.65 -8.54
N ALA A 52 -4.26 10.07 -8.28
CA ALA A 52 -3.88 10.73 -7.05
C ALA A 52 -4.38 12.19 -6.96
N SER A 53 -4.94 12.77 -8.02
CA SER A 53 -5.52 14.12 -7.96
C SER A 53 -6.76 14.19 -7.08
N SER A 54 -7.42 13.06 -6.84
CA SER A 54 -8.54 12.94 -5.90
C SER A 54 -8.09 12.92 -4.43
N ILE A 55 -6.79 12.76 -4.17
CA ILE A 55 -6.24 12.73 -2.82
C ILE A 55 -5.77 14.11 -2.41
N ARG A 56 -6.33 14.58 -1.30
CA ARG A 56 -6.04 15.93 -0.79
C ARG A 56 -4.56 16.16 -0.53
N GLY A 57 -4.00 17.17 -1.17
CA GLY A 57 -2.60 17.59 -1.03
C GLY A 57 -1.61 16.80 -1.87
N TRP A 58 -2.09 15.86 -2.71
CA TRP A 58 -1.24 15.10 -3.63
C TRP A 58 -1.15 15.75 -5.01
N ALA A 59 -0.79 14.96 -6.04
CA ALA A 59 -0.44 15.46 -7.36
C ALA A 59 -1.53 16.29 -8.05
N ALA A 60 -1.11 17.18 -8.93
CA ALA A 60 -2.02 17.91 -9.82
C ALA A 60 -2.59 16.98 -10.91
N ILE A 61 -3.72 17.35 -11.50
CA ILE A 61 -4.47 16.53 -12.48
C ILE A 61 -3.59 16.03 -13.65
N HIS A 62 -2.64 16.83 -14.11
CA HIS A 62 -1.77 16.49 -15.25
C HIS A 62 -0.60 15.56 -14.91
N GLU A 63 -0.37 15.27 -13.63
CA GLU A 63 0.69 14.38 -13.13
C GLU A 63 0.14 13.43 -12.06
N SER A 64 -1.11 13.03 -12.22
CA SER A 64 -1.86 12.37 -11.14
C SER A 64 -1.79 10.84 -11.16
N ASP A 65 -1.30 10.24 -12.24
CA ASP A 65 -1.19 8.78 -12.31
C ASP A 65 -0.15 8.27 -11.31
N MET A 66 -0.61 7.44 -10.37
CA MET A 66 0.21 6.82 -9.34
C MET A 66 -0.07 5.33 -9.24
N LEU A 67 0.85 4.59 -8.65
CA LEU A 67 0.68 3.19 -8.34
C LEU A 67 0.65 2.99 -6.83
N LEU A 68 -0.26 2.12 -6.37
CA LEU A 68 -0.26 1.59 -5.01
C LEU A 68 0.39 0.21 -5.02
N VAL A 69 1.59 0.11 -4.50
CA VAL A 69 2.34 -1.16 -4.41
C VAL A 69 2.13 -1.76 -3.03
N PRO A 70 1.41 -2.90 -2.92
CA PRO A 70 1.10 -3.52 -1.64
C PRO A 70 2.34 -4.04 -0.92
N ASP A 71 2.34 -3.89 0.40
CA ASP A 71 3.32 -4.50 1.30
C ASP A 71 2.81 -5.86 1.78
N ALA A 72 3.41 -6.95 1.30
CA ALA A 72 3.02 -8.31 1.65
C ALA A 72 3.16 -8.61 3.15
N SER A 73 3.95 -7.84 3.90
CA SER A 73 4.13 -8.03 5.34
C SER A 73 2.97 -7.50 6.19
N ARG A 74 2.06 -6.71 5.60
CA ARG A 74 0.95 -6.04 6.29
C ARG A 74 -0.38 -6.37 5.64
N HIS A 75 -1.03 -7.42 6.12
CA HIS A 75 -2.33 -7.87 5.63
C HIS A 75 -3.19 -8.46 6.74
N TRP A 76 -4.51 -8.34 6.61
CA TRP A 76 -5.51 -8.92 7.52
C TRP A 76 -6.87 -8.99 6.84
N MET A 77 -7.80 -9.77 7.40
CA MET A 77 -9.21 -9.72 6.98
C MET A 77 -9.92 -8.57 7.70
N ASP A 78 -10.70 -7.79 6.97
CA ASP A 78 -11.48 -6.69 7.54
C ASP A 78 -12.61 -7.26 8.42
N PRO A 79 -12.61 -7.00 9.74
CA PRO A 79 -13.63 -7.54 10.64
C PRO A 79 -14.98 -6.81 10.54
N PHE A 80 -15.05 -5.69 9.83
CA PHE A 80 -16.23 -4.85 9.72
C PHE A 80 -16.90 -4.90 8.34
N ALA A 81 -16.27 -5.53 7.35
CA ALA A 81 -16.84 -5.66 6.03
C ALA A 81 -17.95 -6.73 5.99
N ASP A 82 -19.05 -6.44 5.28
CA ASP A 82 -20.15 -7.40 5.10
C ASP A 82 -19.71 -8.64 4.32
N GLU A 83 -18.85 -8.45 3.33
CA GLU A 83 -18.26 -9.53 2.54
C GLU A 83 -16.78 -9.72 2.89
N PRO A 84 -16.26 -10.97 2.87
CA PRO A 84 -14.87 -11.25 3.20
C PRO A 84 -13.90 -10.40 2.37
N THR A 85 -13.25 -9.45 3.01
CA THR A 85 -12.36 -8.47 2.38
C THR A 85 -10.96 -8.56 2.97
N LEU A 86 -9.97 -8.82 2.12
CA LEU A 86 -8.56 -8.75 2.48
C LEU A 86 -8.10 -7.29 2.48
N CYS A 87 -7.50 -6.85 3.58
CA CYS A 87 -6.85 -5.55 3.66
C CYS A 87 -5.35 -5.68 3.42
N LEU A 88 -4.81 -4.81 2.58
CA LEU A 88 -3.38 -4.63 2.33
C LEU A 88 -2.99 -3.18 2.56
N VAL A 89 -1.85 -2.94 3.16
CA VAL A 89 -1.25 -1.59 3.20
C VAL A 89 -0.33 -1.44 2.00
N ALA A 90 -0.36 -0.29 1.35
CA ALA A 90 0.43 -0.02 0.15
C ALA A 90 1.26 1.26 0.29
N ASN A 91 2.34 1.31 -0.47
CA ASN A 91 3.13 2.50 -0.72
C ASN A 91 2.67 3.13 -2.04
N ALA A 92 2.55 4.45 -2.07
CA ALA A 92 2.35 5.16 -3.33
C ALA A 92 3.69 5.37 -4.03
N VAL A 93 3.77 5.00 -5.29
CA VAL A 93 4.99 5.15 -6.11
C VAL A 93 4.67 5.84 -7.43
N ASP A 94 5.64 6.59 -7.94
CA ASP A 94 5.58 7.18 -9.27
C ASP A 94 5.70 6.07 -10.34
N PRO A 95 4.82 6.03 -11.33
CA PRO A 95 4.80 4.93 -12.31
C PRO A 95 5.99 4.94 -13.26
N LEU A 96 6.62 6.09 -13.50
CA LEU A 96 7.76 6.23 -14.42
C LEU A 96 9.09 5.94 -13.72
N SER A 97 9.34 6.60 -12.59
CA SER A 97 10.58 6.45 -11.84
C SER A 97 10.59 5.21 -10.94
N ARG A 98 9.43 4.66 -10.62
CA ARG A 98 9.24 3.57 -9.63
C ARG A 98 9.76 3.93 -8.23
N GLN A 99 9.93 5.22 -7.96
CA GLN A 99 10.32 5.74 -6.66
C GLN A 99 9.09 6.03 -5.80
N GLY A 100 9.25 5.91 -4.48
CA GLY A 100 8.20 6.28 -3.54
C GLY A 100 7.78 7.74 -3.70
N TYR A 101 6.46 7.98 -3.70
CA TYR A 101 5.91 9.32 -3.84
C TYR A 101 6.26 10.19 -2.62
N THR A 102 6.75 11.40 -2.87
CA THR A 102 7.32 12.29 -1.83
C THR A 102 6.30 12.70 -0.76
N PHE A 103 5.01 12.82 -1.14
CA PHE A 103 3.93 13.18 -0.23
C PHE A 103 3.19 11.98 0.36
N ASP A 104 3.66 10.76 0.11
CA ASP A 104 3.18 9.57 0.82
C ASP A 104 3.86 9.49 2.20
N PRO A 105 3.12 9.65 3.31
CA PRO A 105 3.69 9.56 4.66
C PRO A 105 4.40 8.24 4.93
N ARG A 106 3.92 7.15 4.34
CA ARG A 106 4.57 5.84 4.49
C ARG A 106 5.94 5.80 3.81
N THR A 107 6.09 6.44 2.65
CA THR A 107 7.39 6.61 1.99
C THR A 107 8.38 7.37 2.87
N VAL A 108 7.91 8.42 3.55
CA VAL A 108 8.74 9.18 4.51
C VAL A 108 9.18 8.30 5.67
N ALA A 109 8.28 7.51 6.25
CA ALA A 109 8.58 6.58 7.34
C ALA A 109 9.60 5.51 6.92
N VAL A 110 9.44 4.92 5.73
CA VAL A 110 10.40 3.94 5.18
C VAL A 110 11.80 4.55 4.99
N ARG A 111 11.87 5.78 4.50
CA ARG A 111 13.15 6.50 4.37
C ARG A 111 13.79 6.79 5.72
N ALA A 112 12.99 7.18 6.72
CA ALA A 112 13.46 7.43 8.07
C ALA A 112 14.01 6.15 8.72
N GLU A 113 13.31 5.02 8.57
CA GLU A 113 13.77 3.71 9.06
C GLU A 113 15.09 3.29 8.39
N SER A 114 15.19 3.47 7.07
CA SER A 114 16.41 3.17 6.33
C SER A 114 17.59 4.04 6.78
N TYR A 115 17.35 5.32 7.03
CA TYR A 115 18.37 6.23 7.57
C TYR A 115 18.80 5.83 8.98
N LEU A 116 17.87 5.47 9.84
CA LEU A 116 18.17 5.01 11.21
C LEU A 116 19.16 3.83 11.18
N LYS A 117 18.87 2.83 10.35
CA LYS A 117 19.73 1.65 10.19
C LYS A 117 21.10 2.02 9.58
N SER A 118 21.12 2.81 8.51
CA SER A 118 22.35 3.17 7.80
C SER A 118 23.27 4.10 8.60
N SER A 119 22.72 4.94 9.48
CA SER A 119 23.48 5.82 10.38
C SER A 119 24.20 5.08 11.50
N GLY A 120 23.81 3.83 11.79
CA GLY A 120 24.35 3.03 12.90
C GLY A 120 23.90 3.49 14.29
N ILE A 121 22.96 4.47 14.39
CA ILE A 121 22.46 4.97 15.67
C ILE A 121 21.55 3.93 16.34
N ALA A 122 20.64 3.34 15.55
CA ALA A 122 19.72 2.30 16.00
C ALA A 122 19.18 1.51 14.81
N ASP A 123 18.55 0.38 15.06
CA ASP A 123 17.92 -0.48 14.06
C ASP A 123 16.40 -0.59 14.24
N VAL A 124 15.88 -0.16 15.37
CA VAL A 124 14.45 -0.18 15.73
C VAL A 124 14.04 1.14 16.41
N ALA A 125 12.90 1.67 16.02
CA ALA A 125 12.20 2.75 16.71
C ALA A 125 10.79 2.27 17.08
N ASN A 126 10.44 2.43 18.36
CA ASN A 126 9.10 2.15 18.88
C ASN A 126 8.40 3.47 19.25
N PHE A 127 7.11 3.57 18.94
CA PHE A 127 6.27 4.73 19.22
C PHE A 127 5.17 4.38 20.22
#